data_04e0b53c9e989591cd5d0c5bc8d19acd
#
_entry.id   04e0b53c9e989591cd5d0c5bc8d19acd
#
_cell.length_a   1.000
_cell.length_b   1.000
_cell.length_c   1.000
_cell.angle_alpha   90.00
_cell.angle_beta   90.00
_cell.angle_gamma   90.00
#
_symmetry.space_group_name_H-M   'P 1'
#
loop_
_entity.id
_entity.type
_entity.pdbx_description
1 polymer ?
#
loop_
_entity_poly.entity_id
_entity_poly.type
_entity_poly.pdbx_seq_one_letter_code
_entity_poly.pdbx_strand_id
1 'polypeptide(L)' 'TGSDFLIAGILLATLGLGIELVFQIAKNKTSRVILVGLILLVGFLIWAELAVGLFGSPFAGN' A
#
# COMPACT_ATOMS: atom_id res chain seq x y z
N THR A 1 -10.34 -13.81 9.06
CA THR A 1 -9.67 -14.18 10.30
C THR A 1 -8.98 -12.98 10.94
N GLY A 2 -8.51 -13.16 12.16
CA GLY A 2 -7.79 -12.11 12.86
C GLY A 2 -6.48 -11.72 12.15
N SER A 3 -5.82 -12.70 11.53
CA SER A 3 -4.59 -12.43 10.78
C SER A 3 -4.83 -11.50 9.61
N ASP A 4 -5.91 -11.74 8.87
CA ASP A 4 -6.24 -10.91 7.72
C ASP A 4 -6.54 -9.49 8.16
N PHE A 5 -7.26 -9.36 9.26
CA PHE A 5 -7.58 -8.05 9.81
C PHE A 5 -6.30 -7.30 10.22
N LEU A 6 -5.39 -8.01 10.86
CA LEU A 6 -4.13 -7.41 11.30
C LEU A 6 -3.29 -6.96 10.10
N ILE A 7 -3.18 -7.79 9.08
CA ILE A 7 -2.43 -7.46 7.88
C ILE A 7 -3.04 -6.24 7.18
N ALA A 8 -4.36 -6.21 7.06
CA ALA A 8 -5.04 -5.07 6.45
C ALA A 8 -4.80 -3.79 7.25
N GLY A 9 -4.83 -3.88 8.57
CA GLY A 9 -4.59 -2.74 9.43
C GLY A 9 -3.17 -2.20 9.27
N ILE A 10 -2.18 -3.10 9.23
CA ILE A 10 -0.80 -2.70 9.04
C ILE A 10 -0.61 -2.06 7.66
N LEU A 11 -1.20 -2.64 6.65
CA LEU A 11 -1.10 -2.10 5.29
C LEU A 11 -1.70 -0.69 5.21
N LEU A 12 -2.88 -0.51 5.77
CA LEU A 12 -3.52 0.80 5.78
C LEU A 12 -2.72 1.83 6.57
N ALA A 13 -2.16 1.44 7.71
CA ALA A 13 -1.34 2.35 8.50
C ALA A 13 -0.08 2.75 7.74
N THR A 14 0.55 1.79 7.07
CA THR A 14 1.74 2.05 6.28
C THR A 14 1.44 2.99 5.12
N LEU A 15 0.33 2.77 4.43
CA LEU A 15 -0.09 3.66 3.35
C LEU A 15 -0.36 5.06 3.85
N GLY A 16 -1.05 5.19 4.99
CA GLY A 16 -1.35 6.49 5.57
C GLY A 16 -0.09 7.25 5.93
N LEU A 17 0.87 6.56 6.56
CA LEU A 17 2.14 7.19 6.91
C LEU A 17 2.93 7.58 5.67
N GLY A 18 2.91 6.74 4.64
CA GLY A 18 3.59 7.05 3.39
C GLY A 18 3.03 8.30 2.73
N ILE A 19 1.70 8.42 2.69
CA ILE A 19 1.05 9.59 2.12
C ILE A 19 1.40 10.85 2.92
N GLU A 20 1.41 10.73 4.24
CA GLU A 20 1.77 11.85 5.10
C GLU A 20 3.20 12.31 4.85
N LEU A 21 4.12 11.36 4.72
CA LEU A 21 5.50 11.69 4.40
C LEU A 21 5.61 12.39 3.05
N VAL A 22 4.85 11.96 2.07
CA VAL A 22 4.84 12.60 0.76
C VAL A 22 4.44 14.06 0.89
N PHE A 23 3.42 14.34 1.69
CA PHE A 23 2.96 15.71 1.89
C PHE A 23 4.01 16.58 2.59
N GLN A 24 4.87 15.96 3.41
CA GLN A 24 5.95 16.69 4.06
C GLN A 24 7.12 16.94 3.14
N ILE A 25 7.43 15.99 2.27
CA ILE A 25 8.61 16.04 1.42
C ILE A 25 8.31 16.76 0.10
N ALA A 26 7.25 16.37 -0.56
CA ALA A 26 6.89 16.95 -1.85
C ALA A 26 6.16 18.25 -1.66
N LYS A 27 6.71 19.31 -2.23
CA LYS A 27 6.17 20.65 -2.02
C LYS A 27 5.29 21.12 -3.15
N ASN A 28 5.48 20.60 -4.36
CA ASN A 28 4.62 21.00 -5.45
C ASN A 28 3.55 19.93 -5.70
N LYS A 29 2.47 20.39 -6.33
CA LYS A 29 1.30 19.57 -6.55
C LYS A 29 1.59 18.36 -7.44
N THR A 30 2.37 18.55 -8.47
CA THR A 30 2.68 17.47 -9.41
C THR A 30 3.42 16.33 -8.72
N SER A 31 4.44 16.67 -7.92
CA SER A 31 5.19 15.64 -7.19
C SER A 31 4.29 14.91 -6.20
N ARG A 32 3.39 15.62 -5.52
CA ARG A 32 2.47 14.98 -4.59
C ARG A 32 1.56 13.99 -5.28
N VAL A 33 1.00 14.37 -6.42
CA VAL A 33 0.10 13.49 -7.17
C VAL A 33 0.84 12.23 -7.62
N ILE A 34 2.04 12.40 -8.16
CA ILE A 34 2.83 11.27 -8.65
C ILE A 34 3.17 10.32 -7.52
N LEU A 35 3.68 10.85 -6.40
CA LEU A 35 4.12 10.02 -5.29
C LEU A 35 2.96 9.34 -4.60
N VAL A 36 1.85 10.03 -4.40
CA VAL A 36 0.65 9.41 -3.82
C VAL A 36 0.13 8.31 -4.74
N GLY A 37 0.12 8.58 -6.05
CA GLY A 37 -0.30 7.57 -7.02
C GLY A 37 0.57 6.32 -6.98
N LEU A 38 1.89 6.50 -6.85
CA LEU A 38 2.81 5.36 -6.73
C LEU A 38 2.57 4.58 -5.45
N ILE A 39 2.36 5.26 -4.33
CA ILE A 39 2.09 4.60 -3.06
C ILE A 39 0.81 3.79 -3.14
N LEU A 40 -0.23 4.36 -3.71
CA LEU A 40 -1.50 3.65 -3.86
C LEU A 40 -1.37 2.46 -4.80
N LEU A 41 -0.61 2.60 -5.87
CA LEU A 41 -0.38 1.50 -6.79
C LEU A 41 0.37 0.36 -6.11
N VAL A 42 1.44 0.66 -5.40
CA VAL A 42 2.22 -0.35 -4.68
C VAL A 42 1.35 -1.03 -3.63
N GLY A 43 0.58 -0.23 -2.87
CA GLY A 43 -0.31 -0.76 -1.87
C GLY A 43 -1.36 -1.69 -2.46
N PHE A 44 -1.93 -1.30 -3.60
CA PHE A 44 -2.90 -2.13 -4.29
C PHE A 44 -2.28 -3.44 -4.76
N LEU A 45 -1.07 -3.39 -5.30
CA LEU A 45 -0.39 -4.60 -5.76
C LEU A 45 -0.07 -5.54 -4.60
N ILE A 46 0.38 -5.00 -3.47
CA ILE A 46 0.63 -5.81 -2.28
C ILE A 46 -0.66 -6.46 -1.80
N TRP A 47 -1.72 -5.68 -1.72
CA TRP A 47 -3.01 -6.20 -1.28
C TRP A 47 -3.51 -7.29 -2.22
N ALA A 48 -3.44 -7.06 -3.52
CA ALA A 48 -3.90 -8.02 -4.51
C ALA A 48 -3.07 -9.31 -4.44
N GLU A 49 -1.76 -9.19 -4.22
CA GLU A 49 -0.91 -10.36 -4.08
C GLU A 49 -1.31 -11.19 -2.85
N LEU A 50 -1.58 -10.53 -1.73
CA LEU A 50 -1.99 -11.22 -0.52
C LEU A 50 -3.37 -11.85 -0.66
N ALA A 51 -4.27 -11.18 -1.36
CA ALA A 51 -5.65 -11.63 -1.47
C ALA A 51 -5.84 -12.68 -2.57
N VAL A 52 -5.18 -12.50 -3.70
CA VAL A 52 -5.44 -13.29 -4.91
C VAL A 52 -4.24 -14.11 -5.35
N GLY A 53 -3.04 -13.68 -5.01
CA GLY A 53 -1.83 -14.38 -5.42
C GLY A 53 -1.47 -14.12 -6.88
N LEU A 54 -1.48 -12.84 -7.27
CA LEU A 54 -1.22 -12.45 -8.67
C LEU A 54 0.11 -12.97 -9.18
N PHE A 55 1.13 -12.95 -8.34
CA PHE A 55 2.47 -13.37 -8.74
C PHE A 55 2.82 -14.77 -8.28
N GLY A 56 1.87 -15.48 -7.68
CA GLY A 56 2.13 -16.83 -7.16
C GLY A 56 3.07 -16.81 -5.97
N SER A 57 3.13 -15.71 -5.25
CA SER A 57 4.00 -15.55 -4.10
C SER A 57 3.57 -16.46 -2.96
N PRO A 58 4.51 -16.95 -2.11
CA PRO A 58 4.15 -17.72 -0.94
C PRO A 58 3.32 -16.95 0.08
N PHE A 59 3.24 -15.63 -0.07
CA PHE A 59 2.40 -14.80 0.78
C PHE A 59 0.93 -14.81 0.36
N ALA A 60 0.63 -15.38 -0.81
CA ALA A 60 -0.74 -15.48 -1.27
C ALA A 60 -1.57 -16.28 -0.27
N GLY A 61 -2.86 -16.01 -0.22
CA GLY A 61 -3.76 -16.59 0.77
C GLY A 61 -3.99 -18.08 0.62
N ASN A 62 -3.42 -18.72 -0.33
CA ASN A 62 -3.58 -20.18 -0.49
C ASN A 62 -2.22 -20.89 -0.38
#